data_036b9efb14a0e28c7007604864514bcb
#
_entry.id   036b9efb14a0e28c7007604864514bcb
#
_cell.length_a   1.000
_cell.length_b   1.000
_cell.length_c   1.000
_cell.angle_alpha   90.00
_cell.angle_beta   90.00
_cell.angle_gamma   90.00
#
_symmetry.space_group_name_H-M   'P 1'
#
loop_
_entity.id
_entity.type
_entity.pdbx_description
1 polymer ?
#
loop_
_entity_poly.entity_id
_entity_poly.type
_entity_poly.pdbx_seq_one_letter_code
_entity_poly.pdbx_strand_id
1 'polypeptide(L)'
;MFALRRKAISGLPCLRRTGRDRANDRDSLQKSGLFAARQGYLLIVLKKLTTPAYRQARRDANIARWDRPLTGFFQRIWAWMDMVFVDHGIFRLIYLNKHRVSPQFWRAAQPTPGQLHQSGRDGVKTVVNLRGGREFGSWPLEREACEQSNLQLVDFVIRSRGAPDRERIASAKVFFEGLTYPVLAHCKSGADRAGFMATLYLLVHEQRPLDEALKQLSWRYGHFKFAKTGILDAFFERYRVEGLEKGIDFQTWVETIYDPEALEHSFKTKPWADWFVEHILRRE
;
A
#
# COMPACT_ATOMS: atom_id res chain seq x y z
N MET A 1 57.73 54.54 -35.93
CA MET A 1 57.18 55.85 -36.32
C MET A 1 55.82 56.00 -35.73
N PHE A 2 55.61 57.10 -34.98
CA PHE A 2 54.38 57.52 -34.23
C PHE A 2 53.91 56.61 -33.09
N ALA A 3 54.11 56.91 -31.85
CA ALA A 3 54.05 58.00 -30.88
C ALA A 3 52.63 58.55 -30.63
N LEU A 4 52.31 58.60 -29.27
CA LEU A 4 51.34 59.46 -28.58
C LEU A 4 49.93 58.87 -28.41
N ARG A 5 49.26 58.94 -27.26
CA ARG A 5 49.36 59.83 -26.08
C ARG A 5 48.59 59.21 -24.88
N ARG A 6 49.15 59.28 -23.69
CA ARG A 6 48.45 59.13 -22.40
C ARG A 6 47.44 60.28 -22.22
N LYS A 7 46.24 59.96 -21.82
CA LYS A 7 45.37 60.91 -21.07
C LYS A 7 45.01 60.27 -19.75
N ALA A 8 45.49 60.86 -18.70
CA ALA A 8 45.07 60.66 -17.34
C ALA A 8 43.66 61.25 -17.17
N ILE A 9 42.71 60.48 -16.59
CA ILE A 9 41.49 61.03 -16.05
C ILE A 9 41.48 60.68 -14.56
N SER A 10 41.84 61.66 -13.76
CA SER A 10 41.62 61.74 -12.32
C SER A 10 40.12 61.92 -12.04
N GLY A 11 39.59 61.20 -11.10
CA GLY A 11 38.27 61.51 -10.55
C GLY A 11 37.41 60.31 -10.21
N LEU A 12 37.85 59.46 -9.26
CA LEU A 12 36.90 58.59 -8.57
C LEU A 12 36.54 59.20 -7.21
N PRO A 13 35.29 59.52 -6.93
CA PRO A 13 34.90 59.91 -5.59
C PRO A 13 34.99 58.72 -4.66
N CYS A 14 35.75 58.88 -3.58
CA CYS A 14 35.82 57.95 -2.46
C CYS A 14 34.47 57.96 -1.72
N LEU A 15 33.56 57.06 -2.07
CA LEU A 15 32.36 56.86 -1.30
C LEU A 15 32.74 56.21 0.04
N ARG A 16 32.85 57.03 1.10
CA ARG A 16 32.87 56.57 2.48
C ARG A 16 31.55 55.83 2.75
N ARG A 17 31.56 54.48 2.73
CA ARG A 17 30.45 53.67 3.28
C ARG A 17 30.27 54.04 4.76
N THR A 18 29.13 54.55 5.09
CA THR A 18 28.78 54.91 6.48
C THR A 18 28.66 53.64 7.32
N GLY A 19 28.94 53.72 8.63
CA GLY A 19 28.90 52.58 9.54
C GLY A 19 27.56 51.83 9.58
N ARG A 20 26.45 52.49 9.11
CA ARG A 20 25.13 51.89 9.00
C ARG A 20 25.02 50.87 7.90
N ASP A 21 25.69 51.04 6.76
CA ASP A 21 25.67 50.08 5.65
C ASP A 21 26.39 48.78 6.02
N ARG A 22 27.46 48.88 6.83
CA ARG A 22 28.21 47.69 7.31
C ARG A 22 27.45 46.88 8.37
N ALA A 23 26.63 47.52 9.20
CA ALA A 23 25.80 46.85 10.19
C ALA A 23 24.64 46.06 9.52
N ASN A 24 24.00 46.69 8.51
CA ASN A 24 22.92 46.05 7.75
C ASN A 24 23.42 44.83 6.90
N ASP A 25 24.62 44.93 6.31
CA ASP A 25 25.25 43.82 5.55
C ASP A 25 25.59 42.65 6.46
N ARG A 26 26.10 42.88 7.68
CA ARG A 26 26.37 41.82 8.66
C ARG A 26 25.10 41.13 9.15
N ASP A 27 24.05 41.87 9.40
CA ASP A 27 22.75 41.34 9.86
C ASP A 27 22.07 40.52 8.76
N SER A 28 22.16 40.95 7.49
CA SER A 28 21.67 40.18 6.33
C SER A 28 22.44 38.88 6.08
N LEU A 29 23.78 38.91 6.22
CA LEU A 29 24.65 37.73 6.10
C LEU A 29 24.43 36.74 7.26
N GLN A 30 24.19 37.25 8.46
CA GLN A 30 23.90 36.38 9.61
C GLN A 30 22.51 35.72 9.50
N LYS A 31 21.49 36.45 9.01
CA LYS A 31 20.16 35.90 8.71
C LYS A 31 20.18 34.89 7.58
N SER A 32 20.94 35.15 6.51
CA SER A 32 21.10 34.18 5.40
C SER A 32 21.87 32.92 5.81
N GLY A 33 22.88 33.04 6.68
CA GLY A 33 23.62 31.90 7.25
C GLY A 33 22.74 31.03 8.16
N LEU A 34 21.94 31.66 9.02
CA LEU A 34 20.95 30.96 9.87
C LEU A 34 19.87 30.25 9.05
N PHE A 35 19.40 30.87 7.97
CA PHE A 35 18.42 30.28 7.06
C PHE A 35 18.99 29.07 6.32
N ALA A 36 20.22 29.17 5.81
CA ALA A 36 20.92 28.06 5.15
C ALA A 36 21.21 26.89 6.11
N ALA A 37 21.64 27.19 7.35
CA ALA A 37 21.84 26.19 8.38
C ALA A 37 20.53 25.46 8.77
N ARG A 38 19.44 26.21 8.88
CA ARG A 38 18.10 25.67 9.17
C ARG A 38 17.58 24.78 8.02
N GLN A 39 17.79 25.17 6.77
CA GLN A 39 17.48 24.33 5.60
C GLN A 39 18.34 23.08 5.55
N GLY A 40 19.66 23.18 5.80
CA GLY A 40 20.56 22.05 5.88
C GLY A 40 20.13 21.05 6.97
N TYR A 41 19.81 21.55 8.16
CA TYR A 41 19.31 20.72 9.26
C TYR A 41 17.99 20.03 8.90
N LEU A 42 17.04 20.76 8.30
CA LEU A 42 15.75 20.22 7.86
C LEU A 42 15.95 19.09 6.83
N LEU A 43 16.85 19.26 5.86
CA LEU A 43 17.17 18.27 4.85
C LEU A 43 17.82 17.00 5.46
N ILE A 44 18.69 17.17 6.47
CA ILE A 44 19.29 16.03 7.19
C ILE A 44 18.22 15.27 7.98
N VAL A 45 17.33 15.97 8.66
CA VAL A 45 16.21 15.37 9.40
C VAL A 45 15.27 14.63 8.44
N LEU A 46 14.88 15.26 7.33
CA LEU A 46 14.03 14.63 6.31
C LEU A 46 14.70 13.38 5.71
N LYS A 47 16.01 13.44 5.40
CA LYS A 47 16.77 12.27 4.94
C LYS A 47 16.78 11.14 5.98
N LYS A 48 16.97 11.44 7.26
CA LYS A 48 16.88 10.42 8.34
C LYS A 48 15.48 9.79 8.41
N LEU A 49 14.42 10.59 8.29
CA LEU A 49 13.03 10.12 8.33
C LEU A 49 12.65 9.25 7.12
N THR A 50 13.41 9.31 6.03
CA THR A 50 13.16 8.51 4.82
C THR A 50 14.03 7.26 4.70
N THR A 51 14.97 7.02 5.65
CA THR A 51 15.81 5.83 5.61
C THR A 51 14.99 4.54 5.79
N PRO A 52 15.39 3.43 5.13
CA PRO A 52 14.74 2.13 5.35
C PRO A 52 14.72 1.72 6.82
N ALA A 53 15.82 1.94 7.55
CA ALA A 53 15.93 1.64 8.98
C ALA A 53 14.92 2.41 9.84
N TYR A 54 14.75 3.73 9.58
CA TYR A 54 13.75 4.52 10.28
C TYR A 54 12.32 4.05 9.99
N ARG A 55 12.03 3.75 8.72
CA ARG A 55 10.71 3.23 8.33
C ARG A 55 10.42 1.89 9.01
N GLN A 56 11.40 1.02 9.08
CA GLN A 56 11.26 -0.26 9.78
C GLN A 56 11.05 -0.05 11.29
N ALA A 57 11.88 0.73 11.95
CA ALA A 57 11.73 1.03 13.38
C ALA A 57 10.36 1.67 13.71
N ARG A 58 9.87 2.57 12.85
CA ARG A 58 8.54 3.15 12.99
C ARG A 58 7.42 2.11 12.83
N ARG A 59 7.58 1.21 11.87
CA ARG A 59 6.64 0.10 11.66
C ARG A 59 6.59 -0.81 12.89
N ASP A 60 7.76 -1.21 13.40
CA ASP A 60 7.86 -2.07 14.56
C ASP A 60 7.25 -1.41 15.81
N ALA A 61 7.49 -0.12 16.02
CA ALA A 61 6.87 0.64 17.09
C ALA A 61 5.33 0.73 16.95
N ASN A 62 4.82 0.87 15.73
CA ASN A 62 3.39 0.87 15.47
C ASN A 62 2.78 -0.52 15.71
N ILE A 63 3.43 -1.58 15.26
CA ILE A 63 3.01 -2.96 15.54
C ILE A 63 2.96 -3.18 17.06
N ALA A 64 4.02 -2.83 17.78
CA ALA A 64 4.04 -2.94 19.25
C ALA A 64 2.91 -2.16 19.94
N ARG A 65 2.47 -1.05 19.34
CA ARG A 65 1.33 -0.26 19.82
C ARG A 65 -0.01 -0.94 19.57
N TRP A 66 -0.21 -1.45 18.35
CA TRP A 66 -1.53 -1.87 17.86
C TRP A 66 -1.78 -3.37 17.90
N ASP A 67 -0.73 -4.20 17.96
CA ASP A 67 -0.87 -5.68 18.06
C ASP A 67 -1.13 -6.13 19.51
N ARG A 68 -2.02 -5.44 20.18
CA ARG A 68 -2.46 -5.73 21.55
C ARG A 68 -3.95 -5.41 21.71
N PRO A 69 -4.65 -6.00 22.72
CA PRO A 69 -6.04 -5.68 23.01
C PRO A 69 -6.23 -4.19 23.38
N LEU A 70 -7.36 -3.63 22.98
CA LEU A 70 -7.76 -2.28 23.38
C LEU A 70 -8.40 -2.34 24.77
N THR A 71 -7.74 -1.78 25.78
CA THR A 71 -8.17 -1.90 27.18
C THR A 71 -9.02 -0.73 27.70
N GLY A 72 -9.14 0.36 26.92
CA GLY A 72 -9.84 1.55 27.40
C GLY A 72 -10.51 2.38 26.31
N PHE A 73 -11.42 3.26 26.73
CA PHE A 73 -12.16 4.16 25.85
C PHE A 73 -11.26 5.05 24.99
N PHE A 74 -10.24 5.67 25.60
CA PHE A 74 -9.31 6.54 24.86
C PHE A 74 -8.47 5.77 23.86
N GLN A 75 -8.06 4.53 24.15
CA GLN A 75 -7.33 3.71 23.17
C GLN A 75 -8.19 3.40 21.94
N ARG A 76 -9.49 3.14 22.12
CA ARG A 76 -10.43 2.95 21.00
C ARG A 76 -10.58 4.22 20.16
N ILE A 77 -10.71 5.38 20.81
CA ILE A 77 -10.74 6.66 20.07
C ILE A 77 -9.46 6.83 19.24
N TRP A 78 -8.29 6.59 19.82
CA TRP A 78 -7.02 6.71 19.11
C TRP A 78 -6.91 5.70 17.97
N ALA A 79 -7.37 4.46 18.15
CA ALA A 79 -7.41 3.46 17.09
C ALA A 79 -8.35 3.87 15.95
N TRP A 80 -9.51 4.46 16.27
CA TRP A 80 -10.42 5.04 15.28
C TRP A 80 -9.80 6.20 14.51
N MET A 81 -9.14 7.12 15.21
CA MET A 81 -8.44 8.26 14.59
C MET A 81 -7.31 7.78 13.67
N ASP A 82 -6.52 6.81 14.12
CA ASP A 82 -5.48 6.20 13.29
C ASP A 82 -6.08 5.52 12.04
N MET A 83 -7.11 4.70 12.21
CA MET A 83 -7.81 4.05 11.10
C MET A 83 -8.35 5.05 10.08
N VAL A 84 -8.96 6.15 10.54
CA VAL A 84 -9.62 7.12 9.66
C VAL A 84 -8.60 8.01 8.94
N PHE A 85 -7.62 8.56 9.68
CA PHE A 85 -6.72 9.59 9.16
C PHE A 85 -5.37 9.06 8.71
N VAL A 86 -4.80 8.08 9.41
CA VAL A 86 -3.46 7.53 9.08
C VAL A 86 -3.59 6.39 8.06
N ASP A 87 -4.53 5.46 8.27
CA ASP A 87 -4.79 4.37 7.33
C ASP A 87 -5.76 4.77 6.20
N HIS A 88 -6.10 6.07 6.10
CA HIS A 88 -7.02 6.62 5.09
C HIS A 88 -8.40 5.92 5.05
N GLY A 89 -8.90 5.53 6.20
CA GLY A 89 -10.17 4.80 6.35
C GLY A 89 -11.40 5.60 5.94
N ILE A 90 -11.33 6.92 5.88
CA ILE A 90 -12.44 7.80 5.54
C ILE A 90 -13.15 7.40 4.23
N PHE A 91 -12.40 7.01 3.21
CA PHE A 91 -12.98 6.56 1.94
C PHE A 91 -13.74 5.24 2.08
N ARG A 92 -13.33 4.36 3.00
CA ARG A 92 -13.95 3.06 3.26
C ARG A 92 -15.22 3.16 4.09
N LEU A 93 -15.37 4.26 4.85
CA LEU A 93 -16.62 4.58 5.55
C LEU A 93 -17.76 4.83 4.55
N ILE A 94 -17.44 5.46 3.40
CA ILE A 94 -18.42 5.81 2.37
C ILE A 94 -18.59 4.65 1.37
N TYR A 95 -17.50 4.03 0.94
CA TYR A 95 -17.51 2.97 -0.07
C TYR A 95 -16.65 1.78 0.34
N LEU A 96 -17.32 0.72 0.82
CA LEU A 96 -16.65 -0.51 1.27
C LEU A 96 -16.12 -1.37 0.12
N ASN A 97 -16.48 -1.11 -1.13
CA ASN A 97 -16.15 -1.95 -2.28
C ASN A 97 -16.45 -3.45 -2.02
N LYS A 98 -17.60 -3.71 -1.34
CA LYS A 98 -18.06 -5.06 -0.97
C LYS A 98 -18.87 -5.65 -2.12
N HIS A 99 -18.42 -6.79 -2.63
CA HIS A 99 -19.08 -7.51 -3.72
C HIS A 99 -19.16 -9.00 -3.42
N ARG A 100 -20.26 -9.60 -3.83
CA ARG A 100 -20.46 -11.04 -3.78
C ARG A 100 -19.75 -11.68 -4.98
N VAL A 101 -18.84 -12.60 -4.71
CA VAL A 101 -18.09 -13.37 -5.72
C VAL A 101 -18.87 -14.65 -6.06
N SER A 102 -19.34 -15.34 -5.02
CA SER A 102 -20.20 -16.53 -5.09
C SER A 102 -21.15 -16.56 -3.90
N PRO A 103 -22.06 -17.53 -3.79
CA PRO A 103 -22.90 -17.68 -2.60
C PRO A 103 -22.13 -17.80 -1.29
N GLN A 104 -20.90 -18.29 -1.33
CA GLN A 104 -20.08 -18.58 -0.17
C GLN A 104 -18.92 -17.61 0.03
N PHE A 105 -18.67 -16.70 -0.93
CA PHE A 105 -17.47 -15.85 -0.89
C PHE A 105 -17.77 -14.39 -1.25
N TRP A 106 -17.27 -13.48 -0.41
CA TRP A 106 -17.38 -12.03 -0.56
C TRP A 106 -15.98 -11.43 -0.59
N ARG A 107 -15.83 -10.34 -1.32
CA ARG A 107 -14.64 -9.50 -1.35
C ARG A 107 -14.97 -8.08 -0.88
N ALA A 108 -14.03 -7.39 -0.20
CA ALA A 108 -14.25 -6.02 0.25
C ALA A 108 -12.95 -5.22 0.42
N ALA A 109 -13.08 -3.90 0.60
CA ALA A 109 -12.09 -3.11 1.30
C ALA A 109 -12.10 -3.48 2.79
N GLN A 110 -11.10 -3.02 3.54
CA GLN A 110 -11.06 -3.29 4.99
C GLN A 110 -12.30 -2.73 5.68
N PRO A 111 -13.11 -3.59 6.31
CA PRO A 111 -14.34 -3.18 6.96
C PRO A 111 -14.07 -2.40 8.25
N THR A 112 -15.01 -1.55 8.61
CA THR A 112 -15.10 -0.97 9.96
C THR A 112 -15.73 -1.97 10.92
N PRO A 113 -15.61 -1.76 12.26
CA PRO A 113 -16.29 -2.58 13.26
C PRO A 113 -17.79 -2.75 13.00
N GLY A 114 -18.52 -1.67 12.69
CA GLY A 114 -19.94 -1.72 12.37
C GLY A 114 -20.26 -2.56 11.12
N GLN A 115 -19.42 -2.50 10.09
CA GLN A 115 -19.56 -3.31 8.88
C GLN A 115 -19.25 -4.80 9.12
N LEU A 116 -18.34 -5.11 10.06
CA LEU A 116 -18.08 -6.48 10.49
C LEU A 116 -19.25 -7.06 11.29
N HIS A 117 -19.79 -6.31 12.22
CA HIS A 117 -21.02 -6.70 12.92
C HIS A 117 -22.18 -6.96 11.95
N GLN A 118 -22.33 -6.11 10.92
CA GLN A 118 -23.34 -6.34 9.89
C GLN A 118 -23.03 -7.59 9.09
N SER A 119 -21.77 -7.83 8.70
CA SER A 119 -21.38 -9.03 7.97
C SER A 119 -21.65 -10.32 8.76
N GLY A 120 -21.46 -10.30 10.08
CA GLY A 120 -21.82 -11.42 10.96
C GLY A 120 -23.34 -11.66 10.96
N ARG A 121 -24.16 -10.61 11.02
CA ARG A 121 -25.64 -10.72 10.89
C ARG A 121 -26.05 -11.24 9.52
N ASP A 122 -25.32 -10.89 8.46
CA ASP A 122 -25.55 -11.38 7.09
C ASP A 122 -25.10 -12.84 6.89
N GLY A 123 -24.60 -13.49 7.94
CA GLY A 123 -24.27 -14.91 7.96
C GLY A 123 -22.79 -15.22 7.64
N VAL A 124 -21.92 -14.23 7.44
CA VAL A 124 -20.46 -14.47 7.32
C VAL A 124 -19.97 -15.19 8.56
N LYS A 125 -19.06 -16.15 8.36
CA LYS A 125 -18.43 -16.94 9.43
C LYS A 125 -16.94 -16.63 9.56
N THR A 126 -16.25 -16.41 8.45
CA THR A 126 -14.82 -16.16 8.44
C THR A 126 -14.49 -14.85 7.73
N VAL A 127 -13.61 -14.06 8.34
CA VAL A 127 -12.97 -12.88 7.75
C VAL A 127 -11.53 -13.22 7.41
N VAL A 128 -11.13 -13.02 6.15
CA VAL A 128 -9.77 -13.25 5.67
C VAL A 128 -9.08 -11.91 5.45
N ASN A 129 -8.08 -11.62 6.26
CA ASN A 129 -7.25 -10.44 6.14
C ASN A 129 -6.07 -10.69 5.17
N LEU A 130 -6.09 -10.01 4.02
CA LEU A 130 -5.06 -10.11 2.99
C LEU A 130 -3.93 -9.08 3.17
N ARG A 131 -4.03 -8.20 4.17
CA ARG A 131 -3.04 -7.14 4.40
C ARG A 131 -1.88 -7.61 5.27
N GLY A 132 -2.17 -8.41 6.31
CA GLY A 132 -1.22 -8.75 7.36
C GLY A 132 -0.72 -7.54 8.17
N GLY A 133 -1.19 -6.33 7.85
CA GLY A 133 -0.75 -5.07 8.43
C GLY A 133 -1.30 -4.90 9.85
N ARG A 134 -0.42 -5.02 10.85
CA ARG A 134 -0.74 -4.84 12.28
C ARG A 134 -0.28 -3.48 12.80
N GLU A 135 0.26 -2.64 11.93
CA GLU A 135 0.82 -1.32 12.25
C GLU A 135 -0.20 -0.17 12.34
N PHE A 136 -1.49 -0.47 12.15
CA PHE A 136 -2.58 0.54 12.15
C PHE A 136 -3.64 0.22 13.20
N GLY A 137 -4.31 1.27 13.68
CA GLY A 137 -5.45 1.15 14.60
C GLY A 137 -6.63 0.36 14.06
N SER A 138 -6.72 0.19 12.74
CA SER A 138 -7.70 -0.68 12.10
C SER A 138 -7.59 -2.15 12.51
N TRP A 139 -6.37 -2.64 12.82
CA TRP A 139 -6.15 -4.02 13.23
C TRP A 139 -6.82 -4.42 14.56
N PRO A 140 -6.55 -3.73 15.69
CA PRO A 140 -7.20 -4.10 16.96
C PRO A 140 -8.72 -3.88 16.93
N LEU A 141 -9.21 -2.89 16.17
CA LEU A 141 -10.65 -2.66 15.98
C LEU A 141 -11.31 -3.80 15.20
N GLU A 142 -10.65 -4.32 14.18
CA GLU A 142 -11.11 -5.46 13.39
C GLU A 142 -11.16 -6.73 14.23
N ARG A 143 -10.09 -7.02 14.98
CA ARG A 143 -10.01 -8.18 15.86
C ARG A 143 -11.12 -8.14 16.91
N GLU A 144 -11.29 -7.02 17.61
CA GLU A 144 -12.35 -6.86 18.63
C GLU A 144 -13.76 -7.05 18.03
N ALA A 145 -14.00 -6.49 16.83
CA ALA A 145 -15.29 -6.63 16.17
C ALA A 145 -15.56 -8.06 15.69
N CYS A 146 -14.54 -8.77 15.22
CA CYS A 146 -14.67 -10.18 14.86
C CYS A 146 -14.97 -11.05 16.08
N GLU A 147 -14.27 -10.84 17.19
CA GLU A 147 -14.51 -11.53 18.46
C GLU A 147 -15.95 -11.29 18.96
N GLN A 148 -16.41 -10.04 18.98
CA GLN A 148 -17.78 -9.66 19.40
C GLN A 148 -18.88 -10.22 18.48
N SER A 149 -18.56 -10.48 17.22
CA SER A 149 -19.52 -11.00 16.22
C SER A 149 -19.39 -12.51 16.02
N ASN A 150 -18.55 -13.18 16.79
CA ASN A 150 -18.26 -14.61 16.64
C ASN A 150 -17.78 -14.99 15.23
N LEU A 151 -16.97 -14.11 14.61
CA LEU A 151 -16.35 -14.30 13.31
C LEU A 151 -14.94 -14.85 13.50
N GLN A 152 -14.60 -15.90 12.76
CA GLN A 152 -13.22 -16.37 12.67
C GLN A 152 -12.39 -15.35 11.87
N LEU A 153 -11.29 -14.82 12.44
CA LEU A 153 -10.38 -13.93 11.75
C LEU A 153 -9.09 -14.68 11.42
N VAL A 154 -8.76 -14.76 10.15
CA VAL A 154 -7.57 -15.46 9.65
C VAL A 154 -6.77 -14.59 8.69
N ASP A 155 -5.45 -14.76 8.68
CA ASP A 155 -4.55 -14.04 7.78
C ASP A 155 -4.18 -14.91 6.57
N PHE A 156 -4.28 -14.33 5.36
CA PHE A 156 -3.66 -14.85 4.15
C PHE A 156 -2.96 -13.71 3.41
N VAL A 157 -1.77 -13.38 3.85
CA VAL A 157 -1.07 -12.17 3.40
C VAL A 157 -0.62 -12.31 1.94
N ILE A 158 -1.04 -11.36 1.10
CA ILE A 158 -0.66 -11.26 -0.32
C ILE A 158 0.05 -9.93 -0.56
N ARG A 159 1.13 -9.95 -1.33
CA ARG A 159 1.79 -8.72 -1.82
C ARG A 159 0.99 -8.16 -3.01
N SER A 160 0.77 -6.84 -3.02
CA SER A 160 0.01 -6.19 -4.10
C SER A 160 0.88 -5.71 -5.26
N ARG A 161 2.17 -5.50 -5.02
CA ARG A 161 3.13 -4.90 -5.97
C ARG A 161 4.37 -5.77 -6.20
N GLY A 162 4.25 -7.05 -5.99
CA GLY A 162 5.28 -8.05 -6.22
C GLY A 162 4.66 -9.36 -6.65
N ALA A 163 5.47 -10.25 -7.21
CA ALA A 163 5.03 -11.57 -7.60
C ALA A 163 4.44 -12.31 -6.39
N PRO A 164 3.33 -13.03 -6.56
CA PRO A 164 2.79 -13.91 -5.52
C PRO A 164 3.82 -14.94 -5.07
N ASP A 165 3.93 -15.15 -3.79
CA ASP A 165 4.83 -16.12 -3.20
C ASP A 165 4.38 -17.55 -3.55
N ARG A 166 5.30 -18.37 -4.07
CA ARG A 166 5.01 -19.74 -4.56
C ARG A 166 4.40 -20.61 -3.46
N GLU A 167 5.02 -20.66 -2.30
CA GLU A 167 4.59 -21.53 -1.20
C GLU A 167 3.21 -21.11 -0.68
N ARG A 168 2.99 -19.78 -0.61
CA ARG A 168 1.70 -19.23 -0.23
C ARG A 168 0.58 -19.60 -1.21
N ILE A 169 0.85 -19.54 -2.50
CA ILE A 169 -0.15 -19.90 -3.52
C ILE A 169 -0.36 -21.43 -3.56
N ALA A 170 0.69 -22.22 -3.42
CA ALA A 170 0.57 -23.67 -3.33
C ALA A 170 -0.30 -24.11 -2.14
N SER A 171 -0.24 -23.38 -1.02
CA SER A 171 -1.08 -23.66 0.16
C SER A 171 -2.55 -23.23 0.01
N ALA A 172 -2.93 -22.51 -1.06
CA ALA A 172 -4.24 -21.89 -1.18
C ALA A 172 -5.40 -22.91 -1.17
N LYS A 173 -5.23 -24.07 -1.79
CA LYS A 173 -6.26 -25.13 -1.80
C LYS A 173 -6.59 -25.58 -0.39
N VAL A 174 -5.58 -25.98 0.37
CA VAL A 174 -5.73 -26.42 1.76
C VAL A 174 -6.29 -25.31 2.64
N PHE A 175 -5.84 -24.05 2.41
CA PHE A 175 -6.37 -22.89 3.11
C PHE A 175 -7.89 -22.73 2.88
N PHE A 176 -8.37 -22.77 1.64
CA PHE A 176 -9.79 -22.68 1.34
C PHE A 176 -10.60 -23.82 1.92
N GLU A 177 -10.10 -25.06 1.86
CA GLU A 177 -10.75 -26.24 2.43
C GLU A 177 -10.89 -26.16 3.96
N GLY A 178 -9.96 -25.45 4.64
CA GLY A 178 -9.97 -25.25 6.08
C GLY A 178 -10.87 -24.11 6.58
N LEU A 179 -11.48 -23.30 5.69
CA LEU A 179 -12.30 -22.16 6.09
C LEU A 179 -13.74 -22.58 6.44
N THR A 180 -14.32 -21.86 7.41
CA THR A 180 -15.77 -21.92 7.68
C THR A 180 -16.49 -20.90 6.83
N TYR A 181 -17.39 -21.34 5.98
CA TYR A 181 -18.13 -20.49 5.05
C TYR A 181 -19.46 -20.00 5.62
N PRO A 182 -20.01 -18.84 5.16
CA PRO A 182 -19.49 -17.92 4.13
C PRO A 182 -18.31 -17.07 4.58
N VAL A 183 -17.46 -16.69 3.62
CA VAL A 183 -16.20 -15.96 3.84
C VAL A 183 -16.27 -14.54 3.32
N LEU A 184 -15.68 -13.59 4.05
CA LEU A 184 -15.41 -12.23 3.62
C LEU A 184 -13.89 -12.00 3.55
N ALA A 185 -13.32 -11.96 2.35
CA ALA A 185 -11.91 -11.61 2.16
C ALA A 185 -11.74 -10.11 1.89
N HIS A 186 -10.81 -9.47 2.59
CA HIS A 186 -10.56 -8.04 2.41
C HIS A 186 -9.07 -7.68 2.32
N CYS A 187 -8.82 -6.56 1.64
CA CYS A 187 -7.54 -5.87 1.69
C CYS A 187 -7.77 -4.39 2.06
N LYS A 188 -6.83 -3.49 1.77
CA LYS A 188 -7.02 -2.06 2.08
C LYS A 188 -8.17 -1.43 1.28
N SER A 189 -8.14 -1.55 -0.05
CA SER A 189 -9.09 -0.93 -0.98
C SER A 189 -10.14 -1.87 -1.55
N GLY A 190 -10.03 -3.17 -1.34
CA GLY A 190 -10.89 -4.17 -1.96
C GLY A 190 -10.62 -4.42 -3.45
N ALA A 191 -9.60 -3.77 -4.03
CA ALA A 191 -9.32 -3.82 -5.46
C ALA A 191 -8.37 -4.97 -5.84
N ASP A 192 -7.08 -4.84 -5.47
CA ASP A 192 -6.01 -5.68 -6.02
C ASP A 192 -5.92 -7.04 -5.32
N ARG A 193 -5.50 -7.07 -4.05
CA ARG A 193 -5.36 -8.33 -3.28
C ARG A 193 -6.68 -9.07 -3.08
N ALA A 194 -7.77 -8.33 -2.85
CA ALA A 194 -9.10 -8.93 -2.75
C ALA A 194 -9.59 -9.48 -4.10
N GLY A 195 -9.23 -8.81 -5.21
CA GLY A 195 -9.47 -9.33 -6.56
C GLY A 195 -8.67 -10.59 -6.85
N PHE A 196 -7.38 -10.59 -6.54
CA PHE A 196 -6.51 -11.75 -6.68
C PHE A 196 -7.02 -12.96 -5.87
N MET A 197 -7.37 -12.73 -4.60
CA MET A 197 -7.90 -13.80 -3.73
C MET A 197 -9.23 -14.35 -4.25
N ALA A 198 -10.10 -13.50 -4.76
CA ALA A 198 -11.36 -13.91 -5.37
C ALA A 198 -11.14 -14.71 -6.66
N THR A 199 -10.17 -14.32 -7.49
CA THR A 199 -9.76 -15.10 -8.69
C THR A 199 -9.22 -16.47 -8.28
N LEU A 200 -8.34 -16.48 -7.28
CA LEU A 200 -7.75 -17.72 -6.77
C LEU A 200 -8.81 -18.65 -6.18
N TYR A 201 -9.76 -18.12 -5.42
CA TYR A 201 -10.89 -18.88 -4.86
C TYR A 201 -11.75 -19.52 -5.97
N LEU A 202 -12.15 -18.74 -6.97
CA LEU A 202 -12.93 -19.27 -8.08
C LEU A 202 -12.19 -20.34 -8.87
N LEU A 203 -10.90 -20.13 -9.13
CA LEU A 203 -10.08 -21.07 -9.91
C LEU A 203 -9.78 -22.36 -9.14
N VAL A 204 -9.35 -22.24 -7.88
CA VAL A 204 -8.82 -23.37 -7.10
C VAL A 204 -9.90 -24.12 -6.32
N HIS A 205 -10.83 -23.39 -5.70
CA HIS A 205 -11.85 -23.96 -4.83
C HIS A 205 -13.15 -24.27 -5.59
N GLU A 206 -13.65 -23.33 -6.39
CA GLU A 206 -14.85 -23.56 -7.18
C GLU A 206 -14.59 -24.18 -8.56
N GLN A 207 -13.33 -24.37 -8.94
CA GLN A 207 -12.89 -24.96 -10.22
C GLN A 207 -13.53 -24.27 -11.43
N ARG A 208 -13.70 -22.94 -11.36
CA ARG A 208 -14.23 -22.14 -12.46
C ARG A 208 -13.17 -21.92 -13.54
N PRO A 209 -13.59 -21.78 -14.81
CA PRO A 209 -12.68 -21.44 -15.89
C PRO A 209 -11.88 -20.17 -15.58
N LEU A 210 -10.60 -20.13 -15.97
CA LEU A 210 -9.70 -19.00 -15.72
C LEU A 210 -10.27 -17.67 -16.20
N ASP A 211 -10.89 -17.63 -17.38
CA ASP A 211 -11.49 -16.40 -17.93
C ASP A 211 -12.67 -15.87 -17.11
N GLU A 212 -13.42 -16.75 -16.45
CA GLU A 212 -14.47 -16.34 -15.51
C GLU A 212 -13.85 -15.78 -14.23
N ALA A 213 -12.87 -16.47 -13.68
CA ALA A 213 -12.19 -16.09 -12.46
C ALA A 213 -11.49 -14.72 -12.60
N LEU A 214 -10.83 -14.47 -13.72
CA LEU A 214 -10.11 -13.21 -14.02
C LEU A 214 -11.01 -11.97 -14.05
N LYS A 215 -12.33 -12.11 -14.19
CA LYS A 215 -13.26 -10.98 -14.08
C LYS A 215 -13.20 -10.28 -12.71
N GLN A 216 -12.64 -10.94 -11.71
CA GLN A 216 -12.41 -10.36 -10.38
C GLN A 216 -11.25 -9.36 -10.33
N LEU A 217 -10.32 -9.40 -11.28
CA LEU A 217 -9.25 -8.44 -11.50
C LEU A 217 -9.68 -7.45 -12.60
N SER A 218 -10.54 -6.49 -12.25
CA SER A 218 -11.07 -5.54 -13.23
C SER A 218 -11.19 -4.12 -12.68
N TRP A 219 -11.23 -3.15 -13.59
CA TRP A 219 -11.44 -1.73 -13.29
C TRP A 219 -12.75 -1.47 -12.53
N ARG A 220 -13.77 -2.32 -12.72
CA ARG A 220 -15.05 -2.26 -11.99
C ARG A 220 -14.86 -2.25 -10.48
N TYR A 221 -13.85 -2.97 -10.00
CA TYR A 221 -13.50 -3.04 -8.58
C TYR A 221 -12.35 -2.09 -8.23
N GLY A 222 -11.92 -1.31 -9.22
CA GLY A 222 -10.84 -0.37 -9.09
C GLY A 222 -9.44 -0.97 -9.33
N HIS A 223 -9.32 -2.18 -9.81
CA HIS A 223 -8.03 -2.77 -10.18
C HIS A 223 -7.57 -2.26 -11.55
N PHE A 224 -6.28 -1.87 -11.65
CA PHE A 224 -5.67 -1.32 -12.86
C PHE A 224 -4.46 -2.16 -13.27
N LYS A 225 -4.63 -3.00 -14.28
CA LYS A 225 -3.59 -3.91 -14.78
C LYS A 225 -2.34 -3.23 -15.34
N PHE A 226 -2.39 -1.92 -15.62
CA PHE A 226 -1.25 -1.16 -16.15
C PHE A 226 -0.33 -0.59 -15.06
N ALA A 227 -0.76 -0.63 -13.80
CA ALA A 227 0.01 -0.23 -12.64
C ALA A 227 0.86 -1.40 -12.10
N LYS A 228 1.68 -1.15 -11.08
CA LYS A 228 2.48 -2.20 -10.40
C LYS A 228 1.65 -3.37 -9.93
N THR A 229 0.38 -3.13 -9.57
CA THR A 229 -0.58 -4.16 -9.16
C THR A 229 -0.98 -5.12 -10.29
N GLY A 230 -0.75 -4.75 -11.55
CA GLY A 230 -0.97 -5.62 -12.72
C GLY A 230 -0.07 -6.85 -12.78
N ILE A 231 0.95 -6.93 -11.91
CA ILE A 231 1.72 -8.17 -11.74
C ILE A 231 0.84 -9.35 -11.28
N LEU A 232 -0.29 -9.04 -10.62
CA LEU A 232 -1.27 -10.04 -10.21
C LEU A 232 -2.03 -10.62 -11.41
N ASP A 233 -2.31 -9.80 -12.45
CA ASP A 233 -2.85 -10.30 -13.73
C ASP A 233 -1.80 -11.13 -14.46
N ALA A 234 -0.56 -10.61 -14.52
CA ALA A 234 0.54 -11.27 -15.21
C ALA A 234 0.85 -12.67 -14.64
N PHE A 235 0.61 -12.87 -13.34
CA PHE A 235 0.69 -14.19 -12.71
C PHE A 235 -0.29 -15.20 -13.35
N PHE A 236 -1.55 -14.84 -13.50
CA PHE A 236 -2.55 -15.72 -14.10
C PHE A 236 -2.38 -15.88 -15.62
N GLU A 237 -1.91 -14.84 -16.32
CA GLU A 237 -1.58 -14.93 -17.75
C GLU A 237 -0.37 -15.87 -17.99
N ARG A 238 0.58 -15.89 -17.07
CA ARG A 238 1.66 -16.89 -17.10
C ARG A 238 1.13 -18.30 -16.93
N TYR A 239 0.23 -18.52 -15.96
CA TYR A 239 -0.44 -19.80 -15.82
C TYR A 239 -1.16 -20.20 -17.10
N ARG A 240 -1.84 -19.26 -17.77
CA ARG A 240 -2.51 -19.54 -19.05
C ARG A 240 -1.55 -20.18 -20.07
N VAL A 241 -0.41 -19.52 -20.30
CA VAL A 241 0.55 -19.91 -21.35
C VAL A 241 1.42 -21.12 -20.92
N GLU A 242 1.88 -21.14 -19.68
CA GLU A 242 2.84 -22.12 -19.20
C GLU A 242 2.18 -23.39 -18.65
N GLY A 243 0.93 -23.29 -18.19
CA GLY A 243 0.16 -24.37 -17.59
C GLY A 243 -1.05 -24.78 -18.41
N LEU A 244 -2.08 -23.92 -18.43
CA LEU A 244 -3.41 -24.27 -18.96
C LEU A 244 -3.38 -24.70 -20.43
N GLU A 245 -2.69 -23.97 -21.31
CA GLU A 245 -2.55 -24.30 -22.74
C GLU A 245 -1.75 -25.60 -22.98
N LYS A 246 -0.98 -26.01 -21.99
CA LYS A 246 -0.21 -27.28 -22.04
C LYS A 246 -0.89 -28.43 -21.30
N GLY A 247 -2.12 -28.24 -20.81
CA GLY A 247 -2.88 -29.24 -20.07
C GLY A 247 -2.37 -29.52 -18.65
N ILE A 248 -1.58 -28.59 -18.09
CA ILE A 248 -1.06 -28.67 -16.72
C ILE A 248 -2.03 -27.94 -15.80
N ASP A 249 -2.50 -28.60 -14.75
CA ASP A 249 -3.38 -27.98 -13.76
C ASP A 249 -2.68 -26.89 -12.93
N PHE A 250 -3.48 -26.02 -12.31
CA PHE A 250 -2.96 -24.85 -11.60
C PHE A 250 -2.03 -25.22 -10.44
N GLN A 251 -2.38 -26.24 -9.66
CA GLN A 251 -1.58 -26.65 -8.50
C GLN A 251 -0.21 -27.17 -8.94
N THR A 252 -0.19 -28.08 -9.91
CA THR A 252 1.04 -28.62 -10.50
C THR A 252 1.90 -27.52 -11.10
N TRP A 253 1.29 -26.56 -11.83
CA TRP A 253 2.03 -25.43 -12.40
C TRP A 253 2.68 -24.57 -11.32
N VAL A 254 1.94 -24.21 -10.25
CA VAL A 254 2.49 -23.41 -9.14
C VAL A 254 3.66 -24.12 -8.48
N GLU A 255 3.54 -25.42 -8.22
CA GLU A 255 4.55 -26.20 -7.48
C GLU A 255 5.81 -26.49 -8.30
N THR A 256 5.68 -26.64 -9.62
CA THR A 256 6.78 -27.17 -10.44
C THR A 256 7.36 -26.18 -11.46
N ILE A 257 6.56 -25.22 -11.95
CA ILE A 257 6.95 -24.36 -13.06
C ILE A 257 7.03 -22.88 -12.66
N TYR A 258 6.10 -22.42 -11.84
CA TYR A 258 6.00 -20.99 -11.50
C TYR A 258 7.26 -20.49 -10.80
N ASP A 259 7.85 -19.41 -11.36
CA ASP A 259 9.01 -18.71 -10.82
C ASP A 259 8.66 -17.24 -10.53
N PRO A 260 8.55 -16.85 -9.23
CA PRO A 260 8.25 -15.48 -8.82
C PRO A 260 9.29 -14.47 -9.30
N GLU A 261 10.59 -14.81 -9.26
CA GLU A 261 11.67 -13.92 -9.67
C GLU A 261 11.61 -13.65 -11.17
N ALA A 262 11.42 -14.70 -11.98
CA ALA A 262 11.23 -14.56 -13.42
C ALA A 262 9.99 -13.74 -13.77
N LEU A 263 8.92 -13.81 -12.99
CA LEU A 263 7.75 -12.96 -13.17
C LEU A 263 8.08 -11.49 -12.85
N GLU A 264 8.75 -11.20 -11.72
CA GLU A 264 9.13 -9.83 -11.35
C GLU A 264 10.06 -9.20 -12.39
N HIS A 265 11.05 -9.93 -12.89
CA HIS A 265 11.97 -9.44 -13.92
C HIS A 265 11.32 -9.17 -15.27
N SER A 266 10.34 -9.97 -15.67
CA SER A 266 9.64 -9.81 -16.95
C SER A 266 8.53 -8.76 -16.92
N PHE A 267 8.01 -8.43 -15.75
CA PHE A 267 6.88 -7.52 -15.60
C PHE A 267 7.32 -6.05 -15.72
N LYS A 268 6.76 -5.34 -16.71
CA LYS A 268 7.03 -3.91 -16.94
C LYS A 268 5.77 -3.10 -16.71
N THR A 269 5.88 -2.08 -15.89
CA THR A 269 4.77 -1.15 -15.61
C THR A 269 4.78 0.06 -16.54
N LYS A 270 3.65 0.77 -16.62
CA LYS A 270 3.58 2.08 -17.26
C LYS A 270 3.71 3.16 -16.18
N PRO A 271 4.76 4.01 -16.19
CA PRO A 271 5.03 4.96 -15.11
C PRO A 271 3.87 5.89 -14.76
N TRP A 272 3.07 6.33 -15.75
CA TRP A 272 1.89 7.17 -15.52
C TRP A 272 0.79 6.46 -14.70
N ALA A 273 0.63 5.15 -14.89
CA ALA A 273 -0.37 4.38 -14.16
C ALA A 273 0.04 4.19 -12.70
N ASP A 274 1.33 3.98 -12.43
CA ASP A 274 1.87 3.93 -11.08
C ASP A 274 1.66 5.26 -10.37
N TRP A 275 2.01 6.37 -11.01
CA TRP A 275 1.79 7.71 -10.48
C TRP A 275 0.31 7.96 -10.14
N PHE A 276 -0.61 7.59 -11.04
CA PHE A 276 -2.05 7.75 -10.84
C PHE A 276 -2.55 6.96 -9.61
N VAL A 277 -2.17 5.68 -9.50
CA VAL A 277 -2.58 4.82 -8.37
C VAL A 277 -2.00 5.33 -7.05
N GLU A 278 -0.75 5.77 -7.04
CA GLU A 278 -0.06 6.21 -5.83
C GLU A 278 -0.55 7.57 -5.33
N HIS A 279 -0.72 8.55 -6.24
CA HIS A 279 -0.99 9.93 -5.86
C HIS A 279 -2.48 10.31 -5.86
N ILE A 280 -3.25 9.76 -6.79
CA ILE A 280 -4.68 10.08 -6.92
C ILE A 280 -5.53 9.14 -6.06
N LEU A 281 -5.29 7.83 -6.18
CA LEU A 281 -6.12 6.85 -5.47
C LEU A 281 -5.65 6.56 -4.04
N ARG A 282 -4.43 6.92 -3.67
CA ARG A 282 -3.83 6.75 -2.33
C ARG A 282 -4.12 5.38 -1.69
N ARG A 283 -3.99 4.31 -2.48
CA ARG A 283 -4.46 2.97 -2.11
C ARG A 283 -3.49 2.15 -1.28
N GLU A 284 -2.21 2.51 -1.34
CA GLU A 284 -1.14 1.76 -0.70
C GLU A 284 -0.39 2.64 0.31
#